data_046633863b9ed4050f773457af9efbb5
#
_entry.id   046633863b9ed4050f773457af9efbb5
#
_cell.length_a   1.000
_cell.length_b   1.000
_cell.length_c   1.000
_cell.angle_alpha   90.00
_cell.angle_beta   90.00
_cell.angle_gamma   90.00
#
_symmetry.space_group_name_H-M   'P 1'
#
loop_
_entity.id
_entity.type
_entity.pdbx_description
1 polymer ?
#
loop_
_entity_poly.entity_id
_entity_poly.type
_entity_poly.pdbx_seq_one_letter_code
_entity_poly.pdbx_strand_id
1 'polypeptide(L)'
;RSLVGSEMCIRDRASTAFAKVYKENAKRDEAIEAKVEGTDFNVKDGDIVIAAITSCTNTSNPSVMIGAGLLAKKAHEKGLKVKPWVKTSLAPGSQVVTDYLEKAGLNKYLDELGFNLVGYGCTTCIGNSGPLNQNISDAINKNDLYAVSVLSGNRNFEGRINPDVKANYLASPPLVVAYALAGNMNFDMYKSALGKNKDGKDVFLKDIWPSNKEIEDLMLSSLNADMFKQ
;
A
#
# COMPACT_ATOMS: atom_id res chain seq x y z
N ARG A 1 -3.97 -18.85 -4.62
CA ARG A 1 -2.53 -19.20 -4.52
C ARG A 1 -1.83 -18.07 -3.84
N SER A 2 -1.33 -18.32 -2.61
CA SER A 2 -0.51 -17.38 -1.84
C SER A 2 0.72 -17.00 -2.66
N LEU A 3 0.86 -15.71 -3.01
CA LEU A 3 2.09 -15.15 -3.56
C LEU A 3 3.09 -14.89 -2.42
N VAL A 4 3.44 -15.95 -1.68
CA VAL A 4 4.61 -15.95 -0.81
C VAL A 4 5.80 -16.29 -1.69
N GLY A 5 6.21 -15.33 -2.49
CA GLY A 5 7.47 -15.36 -3.20
C GLY A 5 8.37 -14.26 -2.62
N SER A 6 9.68 -14.39 -2.78
CA SER A 6 10.61 -13.33 -2.41
C SER A 6 10.11 -11.98 -2.97
N GLU A 7 10.35 -10.88 -2.25
CA GLU A 7 9.91 -9.53 -2.64
C GLU A 7 10.26 -9.18 -4.10
N MET A 8 11.33 -9.75 -4.61
CA MET A 8 11.74 -9.65 -6.01
C MET A 8 10.70 -10.23 -6.99
N CYS A 9 10.09 -11.37 -6.67
CA CYS A 9 9.11 -12.03 -7.56
C CYS A 9 7.78 -11.27 -7.65
N ILE A 10 7.33 -10.65 -6.55
CA ILE A 10 6.10 -9.86 -6.53
C ILE A 10 6.31 -8.57 -7.33
N ARG A 11 7.43 -7.90 -7.11
CA ARG A 11 7.78 -6.66 -7.76
C ARG A 11 7.87 -6.78 -9.29
N ASP A 12 8.49 -7.88 -9.78
CA ASP A 12 8.76 -8.10 -11.21
C ASP A 12 7.57 -8.64 -12.00
N ARG A 13 6.62 -9.31 -11.34
CA ARG A 13 5.55 -10.05 -12.00
C ARG A 13 4.15 -9.62 -11.61
N ALA A 14 4.00 -8.65 -10.71
CA ALA A 14 2.69 -8.27 -10.19
C ALA A 14 1.76 -7.75 -11.29
N SER A 15 2.24 -6.88 -12.17
CA SER A 15 1.45 -6.37 -13.30
C SER A 15 1.08 -7.47 -14.29
N THR A 16 2.01 -8.37 -14.60
CA THR A 16 1.75 -9.52 -15.49
C THR A 16 0.77 -10.51 -14.87
N ALA A 17 0.93 -10.80 -13.58
CA ALA A 17 0.02 -11.68 -12.84
C ALA A 17 -1.37 -11.05 -12.73
N PHE A 18 -1.45 -9.74 -12.47
CA PHE A 18 -2.71 -9.00 -12.47
C PHE A 18 -3.38 -9.08 -13.85
N ALA A 19 -2.68 -8.80 -14.94
CA ALA A 19 -3.25 -8.81 -16.28
C ALA A 19 -3.87 -10.17 -16.64
N LYS A 20 -3.24 -11.29 -16.21
CA LYS A 20 -3.80 -12.62 -16.38
C LYS A 20 -5.08 -12.82 -15.58
N VAL A 21 -5.05 -12.53 -14.27
CA VAL A 21 -6.21 -12.68 -13.37
C VAL A 21 -7.35 -11.76 -13.79
N TYR A 22 -7.02 -10.56 -14.23
CA TYR A 22 -7.99 -9.58 -14.72
C TYR A 22 -8.76 -10.13 -15.93
N LYS A 23 -8.07 -10.65 -16.97
CA LYS A 23 -8.70 -11.24 -18.13
C LYS A 23 -9.62 -12.40 -17.79
N GLU A 24 -9.20 -13.27 -16.87
CA GLU A 24 -9.97 -14.43 -16.44
C GLU A 24 -11.25 -14.03 -15.67
N ASN A 25 -11.17 -13.00 -14.81
CA ASN A 25 -12.25 -12.65 -13.90
C ASN A 25 -13.14 -11.50 -14.39
N ALA A 26 -12.57 -10.46 -14.99
CA ALA A 26 -13.34 -9.34 -15.51
C ALA A 26 -14.08 -9.68 -16.81
N LYS A 27 -13.67 -10.77 -17.51
CA LYS A 27 -14.26 -11.24 -18.77
C LYS A 27 -14.31 -10.16 -19.86
N ARG A 28 -13.33 -9.28 -19.85
CA ARG A 28 -13.15 -8.18 -20.82
C ARG A 28 -11.66 -7.95 -21.07
N ASP A 29 -11.34 -7.54 -22.30
CA ASP A 29 -9.95 -7.33 -22.73
C ASP A 29 -9.46 -5.90 -22.48
N GLU A 30 -10.37 -4.92 -22.56
CA GLU A 30 -10.07 -3.50 -22.38
C GLU A 30 -10.47 -3.03 -20.97
N ALA A 31 -9.60 -2.22 -20.38
CA ALA A 31 -9.87 -1.62 -19.09
C ALA A 31 -10.93 -0.52 -19.20
N ILE A 32 -11.90 -0.54 -18.32
CA ILE A 32 -12.92 0.50 -18.20
C ILE A 32 -12.39 1.58 -17.25
N GLU A 33 -12.73 2.83 -17.58
CA GLU A 33 -12.45 4.02 -16.77
C GLU A 33 -13.77 4.76 -16.52
N ALA A 34 -13.95 5.24 -15.30
CA ALA A 34 -15.14 6.00 -14.90
C ALA A 34 -14.74 7.26 -14.14
N LYS A 35 -15.45 8.35 -14.42
CA LYS A 35 -15.30 9.61 -13.69
C LYS A 35 -15.88 9.46 -12.28
N VAL A 36 -15.17 9.98 -11.29
CA VAL A 36 -15.66 10.08 -9.91
C VAL A 36 -16.38 11.41 -9.74
N GLU A 37 -17.68 11.37 -9.47
CA GLU A 37 -18.52 12.58 -9.33
C GLU A 37 -17.98 13.50 -8.22
N GLY A 38 -17.96 14.81 -8.48
CA GLY A 38 -17.47 15.80 -7.53
C GLY A 38 -15.95 15.87 -7.39
N THR A 39 -15.19 15.20 -8.26
CA THR A 39 -13.72 15.21 -8.26
C THR A 39 -13.16 15.53 -9.64
N ASP A 40 -11.86 15.77 -9.71
CA ASP A 40 -11.11 16.03 -10.95
C ASP A 40 -10.38 14.78 -11.48
N PHE A 41 -10.59 13.60 -10.86
CA PHE A 41 -9.96 12.36 -11.25
C PHE A 41 -10.97 11.28 -11.66
N ASN A 42 -10.45 10.28 -12.37
CA ASN A 42 -11.15 9.06 -12.75
C ASN A 42 -10.62 7.87 -11.98
N VAL A 43 -11.41 6.81 -11.89
CA VAL A 43 -10.98 5.48 -11.45
C VAL A 43 -11.17 4.48 -12.59
N LYS A 44 -10.27 3.48 -12.66
CA LYS A 44 -10.27 2.49 -13.74
C LYS A 44 -9.97 1.10 -13.21
N ASP A 45 -10.16 0.13 -14.07
CA ASP A 45 -9.81 -1.26 -13.78
C ASP A 45 -8.35 -1.39 -13.36
N GLY A 46 -8.14 -2.15 -12.28
CA GLY A 46 -6.84 -2.34 -11.66
C GLY A 46 -6.41 -1.24 -10.69
N ASP A 47 -7.22 -0.18 -10.52
CA ASP A 47 -6.92 0.83 -9.52
C ASP A 47 -6.98 0.26 -8.11
N ILE A 48 -5.97 0.62 -7.33
CA ILE A 48 -5.82 0.25 -5.94
C ILE A 48 -6.63 1.26 -5.13
N VAL A 49 -7.75 0.82 -4.59
CA VAL A 49 -8.64 1.70 -3.80
C VAL A 49 -8.44 1.54 -2.29
N ILE A 50 -7.75 0.47 -1.87
CA ILE A 50 -7.32 0.25 -0.47
C ILE A 50 -5.87 -0.19 -0.47
N ALA A 51 -5.04 0.52 0.30
CA ALA A 51 -3.66 0.14 0.60
C ALA A 51 -3.47 0.14 2.12
N ALA A 52 -3.30 -1.04 2.73
CA ALA A 52 -3.28 -1.15 4.18
C ALA A 52 -2.05 -1.91 4.69
N ILE A 53 -1.32 -1.27 5.61
CA ILE A 53 -0.34 -1.96 6.44
C ILE A 53 -1.11 -2.50 7.64
N THR A 54 -1.32 -3.82 7.68
CA THR A 54 -2.12 -4.48 8.70
C THR A 54 -1.32 -5.56 9.40
N SER A 55 -1.71 -5.87 10.65
CA SER A 55 -1.00 -6.83 11.49
C SER A 55 -0.92 -8.21 10.85
N CYS A 56 0.30 -8.69 10.70
CA CYS A 56 0.64 -10.08 10.39
C CYS A 56 2.11 -10.34 10.75
N THR A 57 2.64 -11.52 10.40
CA THR A 57 4.04 -11.89 10.65
C THR A 57 5.04 -10.84 10.13
N ASN A 58 4.73 -10.19 8.99
CA ASN A 58 5.60 -9.16 8.41
C ASN A 58 5.66 -7.87 9.23
N THR A 59 4.57 -7.45 9.87
CA THR A 59 4.55 -6.24 10.71
C THR A 59 5.19 -6.44 12.08
N SER A 60 5.46 -7.69 12.48
CA SER A 60 6.26 -7.98 13.67
C SER A 60 7.76 -7.85 13.41
N ASN A 61 8.21 -7.72 12.17
CA ASN A 61 9.61 -7.51 11.83
C ASN A 61 9.95 -6.01 11.76
N PRO A 62 10.71 -5.46 12.70
CA PRO A 62 11.05 -4.05 12.74
C PRO A 62 11.74 -3.55 11.47
N SER A 63 12.60 -4.36 10.84
CA SER A 63 13.31 -3.96 9.63
C SER A 63 12.36 -3.62 8.48
N VAL A 64 11.27 -4.37 8.35
CA VAL A 64 10.27 -4.19 7.30
C VAL A 64 9.42 -2.94 7.57
N MET A 65 9.06 -2.69 8.82
CA MET A 65 8.28 -1.51 9.20
C MET A 65 9.11 -0.23 9.12
N ILE A 66 10.36 -0.26 9.55
CA ILE A 66 11.32 0.85 9.37
C ILE A 66 11.56 1.09 7.88
N GLY A 67 11.67 0.03 7.08
CA GLY A 67 11.75 0.14 5.62
C GLY A 67 10.55 0.85 5.01
N ALA A 68 9.33 0.57 5.46
CA ALA A 68 8.12 1.26 5.01
C ALA A 68 8.12 2.75 5.41
N GLY A 69 8.49 3.05 6.64
CA GLY A 69 8.61 4.44 7.12
C GLY A 69 9.71 5.23 6.39
N LEU A 70 10.86 4.62 6.10
CA LEU A 70 11.93 5.23 5.30
C LEU A 70 11.49 5.51 3.86
N LEU A 71 10.76 4.56 3.25
CA LEU A 71 10.21 4.75 1.91
C LEU A 71 9.21 5.90 1.90
N ALA A 72 8.32 5.98 2.90
CA ALA A 72 7.38 7.09 3.07
C ALA A 72 8.12 8.43 3.23
N LYS A 73 9.17 8.48 4.05
CA LYS A 73 10.02 9.66 4.24
C LYS A 73 10.62 10.13 2.91
N LYS A 74 11.29 9.23 2.19
CA LYS A 74 11.92 9.57 0.90
C LYS A 74 10.90 9.98 -0.17
N ALA A 75 9.71 9.36 -0.18
CA ALA A 75 8.62 9.75 -1.07
C ALA A 75 8.13 11.17 -0.75
N HIS A 76 7.90 11.47 0.53
CA HIS A 76 7.50 12.80 0.99
C HIS A 76 8.56 13.87 0.65
N GLU A 77 9.84 13.61 0.91
CA GLU A 77 10.96 14.51 0.58
C GLU A 77 11.04 14.81 -0.92
N LYS A 78 10.70 13.84 -1.77
CA LYS A 78 10.58 13.99 -3.23
C LYS A 78 9.27 14.66 -3.67
N GLY A 79 8.35 14.94 -2.75
CA GLY A 79 7.06 15.57 -3.04
C GLY A 79 6.03 14.64 -3.64
N LEU A 80 6.23 13.32 -3.55
CA LEU A 80 5.24 12.34 -3.99
C LEU A 80 4.04 12.30 -3.04
N LYS A 81 2.87 12.02 -3.60
CA LYS A 81 1.62 11.86 -2.85
C LYS A 81 0.96 10.55 -3.25
N VAL A 82 0.23 9.96 -2.32
CA VAL A 82 -0.68 8.86 -2.61
C VAL A 82 -1.78 9.33 -3.56
N LYS A 83 -2.23 8.45 -4.45
CA LYS A 83 -3.30 8.79 -5.38
C LYS A 83 -4.61 9.06 -4.64
N PRO A 84 -5.42 10.04 -5.08
CA PRO A 84 -6.58 10.52 -4.32
C PRO A 84 -7.69 9.48 -4.15
N TRP A 85 -7.72 8.45 -4.98
CA TRP A 85 -8.67 7.36 -4.87
C TRP A 85 -8.22 6.23 -3.92
N VAL A 86 -6.97 6.26 -3.42
CA VAL A 86 -6.42 5.21 -2.55
C VAL A 86 -6.69 5.54 -1.09
N LYS A 87 -7.47 4.71 -0.43
CA LYS A 87 -7.64 4.74 1.02
C LYS A 87 -6.49 3.99 1.69
N THR A 88 -5.69 4.70 2.46
CA THR A 88 -4.55 4.15 3.20
C THR A 88 -4.88 3.95 4.68
N SER A 89 -4.22 3.00 5.34
CA SER A 89 -4.33 2.79 6.78
C SER A 89 -3.14 2.03 7.34
N LEU A 90 -2.87 2.26 8.64
CA LEU A 90 -1.86 1.55 9.42
C LEU A 90 -2.52 0.90 10.64
N ALA A 91 -2.39 -0.43 10.76
CA ALA A 91 -2.86 -1.20 11.89
C ALA A 91 -1.79 -2.23 12.31
N PRO A 92 -0.75 -1.83 13.03
CA PRO A 92 0.36 -2.71 13.43
C PRO A 92 -0.10 -3.72 14.50
N GLY A 93 0.75 -4.73 14.74
CA GLY A 93 0.44 -5.81 15.68
C GLY A 93 0.42 -5.40 17.15
N SER A 94 1.18 -4.38 17.52
CA SER A 94 1.30 -3.91 18.90
C SER A 94 1.78 -2.45 18.95
N GLN A 95 1.68 -1.86 20.14
CA GLN A 95 2.18 -0.51 20.40
C GLN A 95 3.70 -0.38 20.23
N VAL A 96 4.45 -1.46 20.44
CA VAL A 96 5.90 -1.48 20.21
C VAL A 96 6.26 -0.99 18.80
N VAL A 97 5.44 -1.31 17.81
CA VAL A 97 5.67 -0.87 16.41
C VAL A 97 5.54 0.64 16.30
N THR A 98 4.51 1.23 16.89
CA THR A 98 4.34 2.69 16.90
C THR A 98 5.44 3.38 17.68
N ASP A 99 5.84 2.83 18.83
CA ASP A 99 6.88 3.40 19.69
C ASP A 99 8.24 3.50 18.97
N TYR A 100 8.69 2.43 18.28
CA TYR A 100 9.95 2.54 17.56
C TYR A 100 9.85 3.35 16.27
N LEU A 101 8.72 3.38 15.58
CA LEU A 101 8.50 4.26 14.42
C LEU A 101 8.51 5.74 14.86
N GLU A 102 7.92 6.05 16.01
CA GLU A 102 7.91 7.38 16.59
C GLU A 102 9.33 7.81 17.00
N LYS A 103 10.05 6.93 17.71
CA LYS A 103 11.44 7.17 18.09
C LYS A 103 12.38 7.32 16.90
N ALA A 104 12.11 6.62 15.79
CA ALA A 104 12.81 6.79 14.52
C ALA A 104 12.36 8.05 13.76
N GLY A 105 11.29 8.75 14.20
CA GLY A 105 10.71 9.90 13.54
C GLY A 105 10.08 9.60 12.18
N LEU A 106 9.61 8.36 12.00
CA LEU A 106 9.06 7.85 10.71
C LEU A 106 7.54 7.88 10.65
N ASN A 107 6.84 7.82 11.77
CA ASN A 107 5.36 7.84 11.83
C ASN A 107 4.77 9.04 11.10
N LYS A 108 5.34 10.25 11.31
CA LYS A 108 4.86 11.47 10.65
C LYS A 108 4.86 11.38 9.12
N TYR A 109 5.80 10.68 8.51
CA TYR A 109 5.86 10.52 7.05
C TYR A 109 4.85 9.48 6.55
N LEU A 110 4.55 8.46 7.35
CA LEU A 110 3.44 7.56 7.08
C LEU A 110 2.11 8.30 7.15
N ASP A 111 1.90 9.13 8.17
CA ASP A 111 0.70 9.97 8.34
C ASP A 111 0.53 10.96 7.18
N GLU A 112 1.61 11.60 6.71
CA GLU A 112 1.60 12.52 5.55
C GLU A 112 1.19 11.81 4.25
N LEU A 113 1.45 10.50 4.12
CA LEU A 113 0.95 9.68 3.04
C LEU A 113 -0.43 9.05 3.34
N GLY A 114 -1.08 9.43 4.45
CA GLY A 114 -2.39 8.97 4.85
C GLY A 114 -2.40 7.60 5.53
N PHE A 115 -1.26 6.98 5.81
CA PHE A 115 -1.16 5.75 6.60
C PHE A 115 -1.32 6.04 8.09
N ASN A 116 -2.46 6.61 8.45
CA ASN A 116 -2.78 6.92 9.83
C ASN A 116 -3.05 5.66 10.64
N LEU A 117 -2.67 5.68 11.91
CA LEU A 117 -2.98 4.62 12.86
C LEU A 117 -4.49 4.53 13.07
N VAL A 118 -5.10 3.40 12.68
CA VAL A 118 -6.55 3.15 12.84
C VAL A 118 -6.87 2.12 13.92
N GLY A 119 -5.86 1.47 14.46
CA GLY A 119 -5.98 0.47 15.50
C GLY A 119 -4.79 -0.49 15.51
N TYR A 120 -4.87 -1.51 16.34
CA TYR A 120 -3.87 -2.58 16.41
C TYR A 120 -4.50 -3.92 16.05
N GLY A 121 -3.73 -4.79 15.40
CA GLY A 121 -4.18 -6.13 15.04
C GLY A 121 -4.74 -6.24 13.62
N CYS A 122 -5.57 -7.26 13.38
CA CYS A 122 -6.08 -7.65 12.06
C CYS A 122 -7.26 -6.79 11.59
N THR A 123 -7.16 -5.47 11.61
CA THR A 123 -8.26 -4.54 11.35
C THR A 123 -8.80 -4.67 9.93
N THR A 124 -7.97 -4.43 8.92
CA THR A 124 -8.37 -4.44 7.51
C THR A 124 -8.70 -5.84 7.01
N CYS A 125 -7.96 -6.87 7.45
CA CYS A 125 -8.17 -8.26 7.03
C CYS A 125 -9.55 -8.83 7.42
N ILE A 126 -10.24 -8.20 8.36
CA ILE A 126 -11.59 -8.60 8.82
C ILE A 126 -12.68 -7.61 8.38
N GLY A 127 -12.37 -6.70 7.46
CA GLY A 127 -13.33 -5.73 6.92
C GLY A 127 -13.51 -4.46 7.75
N ASN A 128 -12.66 -4.21 8.74
CA ASN A 128 -12.74 -3.03 9.61
C ASN A 128 -11.99 -1.80 9.07
N SER A 129 -11.60 -1.77 7.80
CA SER A 129 -11.05 -0.56 7.18
C SER A 129 -12.09 0.52 6.90
N GLY A 130 -13.36 0.21 7.15
CA GLY A 130 -14.49 1.10 6.87
C GLY A 130 -14.80 1.24 5.38
N PRO A 131 -15.91 1.92 5.02
CA PRO A 131 -16.32 2.09 3.63
C PRO A 131 -15.32 2.95 2.85
N LEU A 132 -15.29 2.79 1.54
CA LEU A 132 -14.67 3.76 0.63
C LEU A 132 -15.43 5.10 0.68
N ASN A 133 -14.80 6.15 0.11
CA ASN A 133 -15.54 7.37 -0.19
C ASN A 133 -16.71 7.03 -1.11
N GLN A 134 -17.90 7.55 -0.78
CA GLN A 134 -19.15 7.19 -1.48
C GLN A 134 -19.04 7.40 -2.99
N ASN A 135 -18.44 8.51 -3.43
CA ASN A 135 -18.32 8.82 -4.86
C ASN A 135 -17.42 7.82 -5.59
N ILE A 136 -16.39 7.31 -4.92
CA ILE A 136 -15.50 6.26 -5.45
C ILE A 136 -16.24 4.92 -5.50
N SER A 137 -16.95 4.56 -4.42
CA SER A 137 -17.79 3.36 -4.35
C SER A 137 -18.86 3.36 -5.46
N ASP A 138 -19.54 4.48 -5.63
CA ASP A 138 -20.55 4.66 -6.68
C ASP A 138 -19.95 4.50 -8.08
N ALA A 139 -18.79 5.11 -8.35
CA ALA A 139 -18.12 4.98 -9.65
C ALA A 139 -17.74 3.52 -9.94
N ILE A 140 -17.22 2.79 -8.93
CA ILE A 140 -16.88 1.38 -9.05
C ILE A 140 -18.13 0.54 -9.36
N ASN A 141 -19.19 0.69 -8.57
CA ASN A 141 -20.38 -0.15 -8.65
C ASN A 141 -21.22 0.15 -9.89
N LYS A 142 -21.41 1.42 -10.27
CA LYS A 142 -22.17 1.81 -11.46
C LYS A 142 -21.53 1.32 -12.77
N ASN A 143 -20.21 1.22 -12.80
CA ASN A 143 -19.46 0.83 -14.00
C ASN A 143 -18.85 -0.59 -13.91
N ASP A 144 -19.17 -1.34 -12.86
CA ASP A 144 -18.64 -2.68 -12.62
C ASP A 144 -17.09 -2.75 -12.70
N LEU A 145 -16.40 -1.73 -12.17
CA LEU A 145 -14.93 -1.66 -12.23
C LEU A 145 -14.26 -2.78 -11.45
N TYR A 146 -13.12 -3.22 -11.96
CA TYR A 146 -12.27 -4.21 -11.30
C TYR A 146 -11.29 -3.51 -10.35
N ALA A 147 -11.81 -2.96 -9.26
CA ALA A 147 -11.02 -2.31 -8.22
C ALA A 147 -10.31 -3.36 -7.35
N VAL A 148 -9.12 -3.00 -6.82
CA VAL A 148 -8.30 -3.93 -6.06
C VAL A 148 -7.81 -3.33 -4.74
N SER A 149 -7.35 -4.21 -3.83
CA SER A 149 -6.66 -3.82 -2.62
C SER A 149 -5.25 -4.41 -2.55
N VAL A 150 -4.33 -3.71 -1.88
CA VAL A 150 -2.99 -4.18 -1.56
C VAL A 150 -2.79 -4.12 -0.05
N LEU A 151 -2.46 -5.24 0.56
CA LEU A 151 -2.41 -5.42 2.00
C LEU A 151 -1.11 -6.09 2.42
N SER A 152 -0.58 -5.75 3.60
CA SER A 152 0.50 -6.51 4.23
C SER A 152 0.01 -7.70 5.06
N GLY A 153 -1.28 -7.93 5.15
CA GLY A 153 -1.91 -8.97 5.95
C GLY A 153 -1.87 -10.36 5.34
N ASN A 154 -2.14 -11.38 6.16
CA ASN A 154 -1.88 -12.78 5.83
C ASN A 154 -3.10 -13.55 5.26
N ARG A 155 -4.32 -12.97 5.25
CA ARG A 155 -5.52 -13.69 4.80
C ARG A 155 -6.45 -12.77 4.03
N ASN A 156 -6.47 -12.98 2.73
CA ASN A 156 -7.34 -12.27 1.81
C ASN A 156 -8.43 -13.22 1.33
N PHE A 157 -9.61 -13.11 1.88
CA PHE A 157 -10.81 -13.74 1.32
C PHE A 157 -11.55 -12.71 0.47
N GLU A 158 -11.97 -13.11 -0.71
CA GLU A 158 -12.82 -12.30 -1.58
C GLU A 158 -14.04 -11.77 -0.82
N GLY A 159 -14.38 -10.50 -1.03
CA GLY A 159 -15.52 -9.84 -0.40
C GLY A 159 -15.37 -9.49 1.09
N ARG A 160 -14.32 -9.96 1.78
CA ARG A 160 -14.16 -9.74 3.22
C ARG A 160 -13.49 -8.42 3.57
N ILE A 161 -12.57 -7.95 2.73
CA ILE A 161 -11.85 -6.69 2.95
C ILE A 161 -12.78 -5.51 2.74
N ASN A 162 -13.44 -5.47 1.58
CA ASN A 162 -14.40 -4.45 1.21
C ASN A 162 -15.26 -5.00 0.05
N PRO A 163 -16.59 -4.77 0.04
CA PRO A 163 -17.47 -5.29 -1.01
C PRO A 163 -17.19 -4.73 -2.41
N ASP A 164 -16.60 -3.52 -2.50
CA ASP A 164 -16.29 -2.88 -3.78
C ASP A 164 -14.98 -3.38 -4.42
N VAL A 165 -14.24 -4.25 -3.71
CA VAL A 165 -12.94 -4.76 -4.14
C VAL A 165 -13.07 -6.17 -4.69
N LYS A 166 -12.65 -6.38 -5.94
CA LYS A 166 -12.75 -7.67 -6.64
C LYS A 166 -11.50 -8.55 -6.52
N ALA A 167 -10.35 -7.98 -6.16
CA ALA A 167 -9.14 -8.75 -5.89
C ALA A 167 -8.29 -8.12 -4.78
N ASN A 168 -7.62 -8.97 -4.02
CA ASN A 168 -6.78 -8.56 -2.91
C ASN A 168 -5.36 -9.10 -3.10
N TYR A 169 -4.37 -8.21 -3.02
CA TYR A 169 -2.95 -8.54 -3.22
C TYR A 169 -2.18 -8.42 -1.92
N LEU A 170 -1.35 -9.42 -1.67
CA LEU A 170 -0.48 -9.44 -0.50
C LEU A 170 0.89 -8.87 -0.88
N ALA A 171 1.37 -7.89 -0.12
CA ALA A 171 2.67 -7.26 -0.31
C ALA A 171 3.33 -6.96 1.03
N SER A 172 4.66 -6.79 1.06
CA SER A 172 5.35 -6.28 2.25
C SER A 172 4.93 -4.83 2.55
N PRO A 173 5.03 -4.36 3.80
CA PRO A 173 4.73 -2.97 4.17
C PRO A 173 5.38 -1.91 3.26
N PRO A 174 6.68 -1.98 2.89
CA PRO A 174 7.26 -1.03 1.94
C PRO A 174 6.58 -1.08 0.56
N LEU A 175 6.24 -2.28 0.07
CA LEU A 175 5.54 -2.42 -1.20
C LEU A 175 4.10 -1.91 -1.13
N VAL A 176 3.40 -2.03 0.01
CA VAL A 176 2.08 -1.42 0.20
C VAL A 176 2.17 0.10 0.02
N VAL A 177 3.18 0.74 0.61
CA VAL A 177 3.42 2.18 0.41
C VAL A 177 3.72 2.50 -1.06
N ALA A 178 4.58 1.72 -1.72
CA ALA A 178 4.91 1.91 -3.13
C ALA A 178 3.69 1.78 -4.05
N TYR A 179 2.83 0.78 -3.81
CA TYR A 179 1.60 0.58 -4.56
C TYR A 179 0.54 1.66 -4.30
N ALA A 180 0.48 2.23 -3.10
CA ALA A 180 -0.37 3.38 -2.82
C ALA A 180 0.06 4.62 -3.62
N LEU A 181 1.37 4.83 -3.79
CA LEU A 181 1.93 5.89 -4.63
C LEU A 181 1.65 5.64 -6.12
N ALA A 182 1.77 4.39 -6.58
CA ALA A 182 1.49 3.99 -7.95
C ALA A 182 -0.01 4.08 -8.29
N GLY A 183 -0.87 3.65 -7.38
CA GLY A 183 -2.34 3.73 -7.50
C GLY A 183 -3.00 2.70 -8.40
N ASN A 184 -2.25 1.86 -9.12
CA ASN A 184 -2.79 0.85 -10.03
C ASN A 184 -1.89 -0.40 -10.10
N MET A 185 -2.48 -1.59 -10.24
CA MET A 185 -1.76 -2.86 -10.30
C MET A 185 -1.06 -3.11 -11.65
N ASN A 186 -1.50 -2.47 -12.73
CA ASN A 186 -0.80 -2.53 -14.04
C ASN A 186 0.48 -1.68 -14.07
N PHE A 187 0.82 -1.04 -12.95
CA PHE A 187 2.01 -0.21 -12.85
C PHE A 187 3.29 -1.06 -12.85
N ASP A 188 4.22 -0.73 -13.75
CA ASP A 188 5.56 -1.35 -13.77
C ASP A 188 6.46 -0.61 -12.77
N MET A 189 6.70 -1.25 -11.62
CA MET A 189 7.51 -0.67 -10.53
C MET A 189 8.97 -0.37 -10.90
N TYR A 190 9.47 -0.94 -11.99
CA TYR A 190 10.86 -0.71 -12.44
C TYR A 190 10.99 0.37 -13.50
N LYS A 191 10.02 0.45 -14.39
CA LYS A 191 10.11 1.29 -15.60
C LYS A 191 9.28 2.55 -15.51
N SER A 192 8.21 2.53 -14.69
CA SER A 192 7.29 3.65 -14.61
C SER A 192 7.66 4.59 -13.46
N ALA A 193 7.52 5.90 -13.68
CA ALA A 193 7.70 6.89 -12.63
C ALA A 193 6.48 6.92 -11.70
N LEU A 194 6.72 6.90 -10.39
CA LEU A 194 5.68 7.04 -9.36
C LEU A 194 5.03 8.43 -9.36
N GLY A 195 5.76 9.41 -9.83
CA GLY A 195 5.33 10.81 -9.94
C GLY A 195 6.48 11.72 -10.32
N LYS A 196 6.26 13.02 -10.15
CA LYS A 196 7.29 14.04 -10.38
C LYS A 196 7.66 14.72 -9.07
N ASN A 197 8.94 15.06 -8.93
CA ASN A 197 9.42 15.85 -7.80
C ASN A 197 9.02 17.34 -7.96
N LYS A 198 9.41 18.16 -6.99
CA LYS A 198 9.15 19.61 -7.00
C LYS A 198 9.76 20.35 -8.20
N ASP A 199 10.80 19.79 -8.81
CA ASP A 199 11.48 20.33 -9.99
C ASP A 199 10.90 19.78 -11.30
N GLY A 200 9.82 18.99 -11.25
CA GLY A 200 9.18 18.37 -12.41
C GLY A 200 9.89 17.13 -12.97
N LYS A 201 10.92 16.62 -12.28
CA LYS A 201 11.65 15.41 -12.70
C LYS A 201 10.95 14.15 -12.25
N ASP A 202 10.97 13.13 -13.09
CA ASP A 202 10.39 11.83 -12.78
C ASP A 202 11.08 11.15 -11.60
N VAL A 203 10.30 10.57 -10.70
CA VAL A 203 10.78 9.83 -9.53
C VAL A 203 10.35 8.37 -9.67
N PHE A 204 11.33 7.49 -9.64
CA PHE A 204 11.13 6.04 -9.75
C PHE A 204 11.24 5.37 -8.38
N LEU A 205 10.74 4.14 -8.27
CA LEU A 205 10.82 3.38 -7.02
C LEU A 205 12.26 3.26 -6.50
N LYS A 206 13.24 3.05 -7.39
CA LYS A 206 14.67 2.96 -7.03
C LYS A 206 15.22 4.20 -6.33
N ASP A 207 14.63 5.37 -6.60
CA ASP A 207 15.09 6.66 -6.06
C ASP A 207 14.63 6.89 -4.62
N ILE A 208 13.63 6.11 -4.17
CA ILE A 208 13.05 6.20 -2.83
C ILE A 208 13.19 4.89 -2.04
N TRP A 209 13.66 3.80 -2.65
CA TRP A 209 13.84 2.53 -1.96
C TRP A 209 14.96 2.65 -0.92
N PRO A 210 14.71 2.33 0.36
CA PRO A 210 15.75 2.41 1.39
C PRO A 210 16.81 1.33 1.22
N SER A 211 18.05 1.64 1.52
CA SER A 211 19.13 0.68 1.57
C SER A 211 19.09 -0.14 2.88
N ASN A 212 19.65 -1.34 2.86
CA ASN A 212 19.75 -2.17 4.06
C ASN A 212 20.49 -1.45 5.20
N LYS A 213 21.53 -0.68 4.86
CA LYS A 213 22.29 0.10 5.83
C LYS A 213 21.44 1.15 6.53
N GLU A 214 20.63 1.91 5.80
CA GLU A 214 19.72 2.90 6.40
C GLU A 214 18.72 2.23 7.36
N ILE A 215 18.22 1.05 7.00
CA ILE A 215 17.32 0.29 7.85
C ILE A 215 18.02 -0.18 9.12
N GLU A 216 19.21 -0.76 8.99
CA GLU A 216 20.02 -1.26 10.12
C GLU A 216 20.40 -0.14 11.10
N ASP A 217 20.88 1.00 10.59
CA ASP A 217 21.27 2.15 11.40
C ASP A 217 20.09 2.68 12.24
N LEU A 218 18.90 2.75 11.64
CA LEU A 218 17.69 3.15 12.36
C LEU A 218 17.19 2.08 13.33
N MET A 219 17.30 0.81 12.99
CA MET A 219 16.97 -0.27 13.93
C MET A 219 17.83 -0.17 15.19
N LEU A 220 19.14 -0.03 15.04
CA LEU A 220 20.08 0.07 16.17
C LEU A 220 19.79 1.29 17.06
N SER A 221 19.39 2.42 16.49
CA SER A 221 19.11 3.65 17.23
C SER A 221 17.71 3.71 17.85
N SER A 222 16.74 2.97 17.28
CA SER A 222 15.32 3.10 17.67
C SER A 222 14.83 1.96 18.53
N LEU A 223 15.41 0.75 18.43
CA LEU A 223 15.02 -0.42 19.21
C LEU A 223 15.81 -0.50 20.51
N ASN A 224 15.12 -0.81 21.59
CA ASN A 224 15.75 -1.23 22.84
C ASN A 224 15.01 -2.44 23.46
N ALA A 225 15.70 -3.18 24.30
CA ALA A 225 15.16 -4.39 24.92
C ALA A 225 13.95 -4.11 25.84
N ASP A 226 13.82 -2.89 26.37
CA ASP A 226 12.74 -2.55 27.30
C ASP A 226 11.40 -2.37 26.60
N MET A 227 11.40 -2.04 25.31
CA MET A 227 10.16 -1.97 24.50
C MET A 227 9.42 -3.30 24.39
N PHE A 228 10.09 -4.41 24.58
CA PHE A 228 9.53 -5.76 24.46
C PHE A 228 9.18 -6.41 25.81
N LYS A 229 9.27 -5.67 26.92
CA LYS A 229 8.98 -6.17 28.28
C LYS A 229 7.56 -5.83 28.77
N GLN A 230 6.72 -5.22 27.93
CA GLN A 230 5.33 -4.85 28.26
C GLN A 230 4.37 -6.01 28.04
#